data_564c4635c5141e3e85d419b6a43d84d2
#
_entry.id   564c4635c5141e3e85d419b6a43d84d2
#
_cell.length_a   1.000
_cell.length_b   1.000
_cell.length_c   1.000
_cell.angle_alpha   90.00
_cell.angle_beta   90.00
_cell.angle_gamma   90.00
#
_symmetry.space_group_name_H-M   'P 1'
#
loop_
_entity.id
_entity.type
_entity.pdbx_description
1 polymer ?
#
loop_
_entity_poly.entity_id
_entity_poly.type
_entity_poly.pdbx_seq_one_letter_code
_entity_poly.pdbx_strand_id
1 'polypeptide(L)'
;MLPLQIHLTLPPWIGDVADVNRRYDTDEDRMALAVALARENVDRGGGGPFGAAVFNNHSGRLVAVGVNRVVPQHCSLAHAENMALMIAQQRLGRHRINEDGGHYVLATSAQPCCQCYGATVWAGIDE
;
A
#
# COMPACT_ATOMS: atom_id res chain seq x y z
N MET A 1 -29.26 -9.90 -8.91
CA MET A 1 -28.20 -10.94 -8.81
C MET A 1 -27.20 -10.54 -7.75
N LEU A 2 -26.79 -11.46 -6.92
CA LEU A 2 -25.75 -11.22 -5.93
C LEU A 2 -24.38 -11.13 -6.63
N PRO A 3 -23.58 -10.07 -6.41
CA PRO A 3 -22.24 -9.98 -7.00
C PRO A 3 -21.31 -11.03 -6.37
N LEU A 4 -20.45 -11.62 -7.20
CA LEU A 4 -19.49 -12.66 -6.80
C LEU A 4 -18.04 -12.21 -6.92
N GLN A 5 -17.82 -10.94 -7.21
CA GLN A 5 -16.48 -10.36 -7.38
C GLN A 5 -16.37 -9.04 -6.64
N ILE A 6 -15.15 -8.72 -6.23
CA ILE A 6 -14.81 -7.44 -5.62
C ILE A 6 -13.79 -6.76 -6.53
N HIS A 7 -14.08 -5.51 -6.88
CA HIS A 7 -13.19 -4.71 -7.71
C HIS A 7 -12.70 -3.51 -6.91
N LEU A 8 -11.43 -3.56 -6.50
CA LEU A 8 -10.74 -2.44 -5.87
C LEU A 8 -9.53 -2.07 -6.74
N THR A 9 -9.41 -0.80 -7.08
CA THR A 9 -8.36 -0.32 -7.97
C THR A 9 -7.67 0.90 -7.39
N LEU A 10 -6.38 1.03 -7.72
CA LEU A 10 -5.64 2.27 -7.47
C LEU A 10 -5.92 3.26 -8.59
N PRO A 11 -5.81 4.58 -8.33
CA PRO A 11 -5.95 5.59 -9.37
C PRO A 11 -4.86 5.44 -10.45
N PRO A 12 -5.16 5.82 -11.70
CA PRO A 12 -4.21 5.65 -12.81
C PRO A 12 -2.95 6.51 -12.70
N TRP A 13 -2.95 7.57 -11.88
CA TRP A 13 -1.79 8.45 -11.69
C TRP A 13 -0.70 7.83 -10.78
N ILE A 14 -0.92 6.68 -10.18
CA ILE A 14 0.05 6.04 -9.26
C ILE A 14 1.45 5.96 -9.88
N GLY A 15 1.56 5.61 -11.16
CA GLY A 15 2.83 5.51 -11.85
C GLY A 15 3.60 6.83 -12.00
N ASP A 16 2.92 7.97 -11.85
CA ASP A 16 3.56 9.28 -11.88
C ASP A 16 4.31 9.60 -10.57
N VAL A 17 3.95 8.93 -9.47
CA VAL A 17 4.46 9.19 -8.13
C VAL A 17 5.36 8.06 -7.64
N ALA A 18 5.00 6.81 -7.92
CA ALA A 18 5.70 5.62 -7.45
C ALA A 18 6.56 5.03 -8.58
N ASP A 19 7.87 4.96 -8.36
CA ASP A 19 8.83 4.42 -9.34
C ASP A 19 9.32 3.04 -8.87
N VAL A 20 8.87 1.98 -9.54
CA VAL A 20 9.27 0.61 -9.24
C VAL A 20 10.73 0.31 -9.58
N ASN A 21 11.37 1.15 -10.38
CA ASN A 21 12.78 0.99 -10.78
C ASN A 21 13.74 1.69 -9.82
N ARG A 22 13.23 2.61 -9.01
CA ARG A 22 14.02 3.32 -8.00
C ARG A 22 14.27 2.43 -6.78
N ARG A 23 15.44 2.62 -6.13
CA ARG A 23 15.72 2.06 -4.81
C ARG A 23 15.28 3.05 -3.74
N TYR A 24 14.66 2.52 -2.70
CA TYR A 24 14.24 3.26 -1.50
C TYR A 24 15.00 2.69 -0.31
N ASP A 25 16.22 3.18 -0.09
CA ASP A 25 17.14 2.56 0.87
C ASP A 25 17.04 3.14 2.29
N THR A 26 16.37 4.28 2.44
CA THR A 26 16.24 4.96 3.74
C THR A 26 14.78 5.08 4.17
N ASP A 27 14.55 5.19 5.47
CA ASP A 27 13.21 5.42 6.01
C ASP A 27 12.65 6.77 5.53
N GLU A 28 13.51 7.78 5.37
CA GLU A 28 13.11 9.08 4.83
C GLU A 28 12.55 8.95 3.41
N ASP A 29 13.21 8.21 2.54
CA ASP A 29 12.74 7.99 1.17
C ASP A 29 11.41 7.24 1.13
N ARG A 30 11.28 6.24 1.98
CA ARG A 30 10.05 5.42 2.09
C ARG A 30 8.89 6.26 2.60
N MET A 31 9.12 7.03 3.65
CA MET A 31 8.09 7.92 4.21
C MET A 31 7.74 9.05 3.25
N ALA A 32 8.72 9.59 2.53
CA ALA A 32 8.47 10.63 1.52
C ALA A 32 7.51 10.12 0.43
N LEU A 33 7.65 8.87 0.01
CA LEU A 33 6.72 8.25 -0.95
C LEU A 33 5.31 8.15 -0.35
N ALA A 34 5.17 7.64 0.87
CA ALA A 34 3.87 7.50 1.53
C ALA A 34 3.16 8.86 1.66
N VAL A 35 3.89 9.89 2.06
CA VAL A 35 3.35 11.25 2.18
C VAL A 35 2.98 11.84 0.81
N ALA A 36 3.81 11.63 -0.21
CA ALA A 36 3.52 12.09 -1.58
C ALA A 36 2.24 11.43 -2.12
N LEU A 37 2.07 10.13 -1.89
CA LEU A 37 0.85 9.41 -2.28
C LEU A 37 -0.39 9.96 -1.57
N ALA A 38 -0.29 10.26 -0.28
CA ALA A 38 -1.39 10.85 0.50
C ALA A 38 -1.81 12.21 -0.08
N ARG A 39 -0.84 13.06 -0.39
CA ARG A 39 -1.09 14.39 -0.95
C ARG A 39 -1.72 14.31 -2.34
N GLU A 40 -1.12 13.54 -3.23
CA GLU A 40 -1.63 13.38 -4.60
C GLU A 40 -3.03 12.77 -4.61
N ASN A 41 -3.33 11.89 -3.66
CA ASN A 41 -4.65 11.29 -3.59
C ASN A 41 -5.75 12.31 -3.33
N VAL A 42 -5.48 13.33 -2.51
CA VAL A 42 -6.41 14.46 -2.30
C VAL A 42 -6.42 15.39 -3.51
N ASP A 43 -5.25 15.80 -3.97
CA ASP A 43 -5.13 16.80 -5.04
C ASP A 43 -5.71 16.31 -6.36
N ARG A 44 -5.63 15.03 -6.63
CA ARG A 44 -6.15 14.41 -7.86
C ARG A 44 -7.49 13.71 -7.69
N GLY A 45 -8.15 13.88 -6.55
CA GLY A 45 -9.50 13.36 -6.32
C GLY A 45 -9.59 11.83 -6.21
N GLY A 46 -8.51 11.16 -5.80
CA GLY A 46 -8.48 9.70 -5.68
C GLY A 46 -9.14 9.16 -4.41
N GLY A 47 -9.29 9.99 -3.38
CA GLY A 47 -9.86 9.61 -2.09
C GLY A 47 -9.28 10.41 -0.95
N GLY A 48 -9.31 9.87 0.27
CA GLY A 48 -8.83 10.53 1.48
C GLY A 48 -7.30 10.68 1.55
N PRO A 49 -6.78 11.48 2.51
CA PRO A 49 -5.37 11.89 2.59
C PRO A 49 -4.47 10.82 3.23
N PHE A 50 -4.46 9.61 2.65
CA PHE A 50 -3.68 8.50 3.19
C PHE A 50 -2.94 7.78 2.07
N GLY A 51 -1.65 7.48 2.32
CA GLY A 51 -0.79 6.74 1.41
C GLY A 51 0.04 5.72 2.18
N ALA A 52 0.37 4.62 1.52
CA ALA A 52 1.19 3.55 2.08
C ALA A 52 2.00 2.87 0.99
N ALA A 53 3.11 2.26 1.37
CA ALA A 53 3.96 1.54 0.44
C ALA A 53 4.68 0.39 1.13
N VAL A 54 4.81 -0.74 0.42
CA VAL A 54 5.51 -1.94 0.88
C VAL A 54 6.85 -2.04 0.16
N PHE A 55 7.92 -2.26 0.91
CA PHE A 55 9.28 -2.38 0.39
C PHE A 55 9.93 -3.68 0.82
N ASN A 56 10.77 -4.23 -0.05
CA ASN A 56 11.72 -5.25 0.33
C ASN A 56 12.94 -4.55 0.95
N ASN A 57 13.21 -4.80 2.23
CA ASN A 57 14.28 -4.10 2.94
C ASN A 57 15.69 -4.43 2.42
N HIS A 58 15.90 -5.66 1.95
CA HIS A 58 17.22 -6.07 1.46
C HIS A 58 17.56 -5.43 0.11
N SER A 59 16.61 -5.42 -0.82
CA SER A 59 16.83 -4.86 -2.16
C SER A 59 16.57 -3.37 -2.24
N GLY A 60 15.84 -2.80 -1.27
CA GLY A 60 15.35 -1.43 -1.35
C GLY A 60 14.24 -1.22 -2.39
N ARG A 61 13.73 -2.29 -2.97
CA ARG A 61 12.74 -2.22 -4.06
C ARG A 61 11.32 -2.02 -3.52
N LEU A 62 10.58 -1.20 -4.24
CA LEU A 62 9.15 -1.02 -4.03
C LEU A 62 8.40 -2.27 -4.49
N VAL A 63 7.59 -2.83 -3.60
CA VAL A 63 6.74 -4.00 -3.90
C VAL A 63 5.34 -3.56 -4.31
N ALA A 64 4.74 -2.65 -3.57
CA ALA A 64 3.38 -2.18 -3.81
C ALA A 64 3.15 -0.84 -3.14
N VAL A 65 2.15 -0.12 -3.62
CA VAL A 65 1.65 1.10 -2.98
C VAL A 65 0.15 1.01 -2.75
N GLY A 66 -0.35 1.87 -1.90
CA GLY A 66 -1.78 2.04 -1.66
C GLY A 66 -2.12 3.48 -1.35
N VAL A 67 -3.32 3.87 -1.72
CA VAL A 67 -3.95 5.12 -1.31
C VAL A 67 -5.38 4.81 -0.87
N ASN A 68 -5.97 5.69 -0.08
CA ASN A 68 -7.33 5.51 0.41
C ASN A 68 -8.33 5.56 -0.76
N ARG A 69 -9.16 4.52 -0.86
CA ARG A 69 -10.20 4.37 -1.89
C ARG A 69 -11.59 4.13 -1.30
N VAL A 70 -11.76 4.42 -0.02
CA VAL A 70 -12.99 4.09 0.72
C VAL A 70 -14.23 4.68 0.06
N VAL A 71 -14.27 6.00 -0.11
CA VAL A 71 -15.46 6.70 -0.63
C VAL A 71 -15.63 6.43 -2.12
N PRO A 72 -14.61 6.61 -2.98
CA PRO A 72 -14.80 6.40 -4.42
C PRO A 72 -15.20 4.97 -4.80
N GLN A 73 -14.80 3.97 -4.03
CA GLN A 73 -15.05 2.57 -4.37
C GLN A 73 -15.99 1.86 -3.39
N HIS A 74 -16.68 2.63 -2.54
CA HIS A 74 -17.73 2.11 -1.64
C HIS A 74 -17.26 0.92 -0.80
N CYS A 75 -16.06 1.03 -0.21
CA CYS A 75 -15.47 -0.04 0.57
C CYS A 75 -14.71 0.52 1.78
N SER A 76 -15.26 0.32 2.98
CA SER A 76 -14.64 0.80 4.22
C SER A 76 -13.31 0.11 4.54
N LEU A 77 -13.03 -1.03 3.90
CA LEU A 77 -11.77 -1.76 4.07
C LEU A 77 -10.64 -1.19 3.19
N ALA A 78 -10.96 -0.34 2.21
CA ALA A 78 -10.01 0.19 1.24
C ALA A 78 -9.16 1.35 1.79
N HIS A 79 -8.60 1.18 2.98
CA HIS A 79 -7.57 2.05 3.53
C HIS A 79 -6.27 1.90 2.72
N ALA A 80 -5.42 2.92 2.74
CA ALA A 80 -4.17 2.92 1.98
C ALA A 80 -3.30 1.70 2.31
N GLU A 81 -3.16 1.37 3.58
CA GLU A 81 -2.37 0.23 4.04
C GLU A 81 -2.94 -1.09 3.48
N ASN A 82 -4.26 -1.28 3.60
CA ASN A 82 -4.92 -2.49 3.08
C ASN A 82 -4.77 -2.61 1.57
N MET A 83 -4.88 -1.50 0.84
CA MET A 83 -4.67 -1.49 -0.61
C MET A 83 -3.23 -1.91 -0.95
N ALA A 84 -2.24 -1.36 -0.25
CA ALA A 84 -0.84 -1.71 -0.46
C ALA A 84 -0.58 -3.20 -0.17
N LEU A 85 -1.14 -3.74 0.93
CA LEU A 85 -0.97 -5.14 1.31
C LEU A 85 -1.61 -6.07 0.29
N MET A 86 -2.83 -5.79 -0.15
CA MET A 86 -3.53 -6.60 -1.15
C MET A 86 -2.78 -6.63 -2.48
N ILE A 87 -2.31 -5.48 -2.94
CA ILE A 87 -1.53 -5.37 -4.18
C ILE A 87 -0.19 -6.12 -4.05
N ALA A 88 0.49 -5.99 -2.90
CA ALA A 88 1.73 -6.73 -2.64
C ALA A 88 1.52 -8.25 -2.70
N GLN A 89 0.47 -8.74 -2.05
CA GLN A 89 0.13 -10.16 -2.05
C GLN A 89 -0.17 -10.67 -3.47
N GLN A 90 -0.92 -9.91 -4.25
CA GLN A 90 -1.24 -10.26 -5.63
C GLN A 90 0.02 -10.25 -6.51
N ARG A 91 0.88 -9.23 -6.37
CA ARG A 91 2.13 -9.14 -7.13
C ARG A 91 3.09 -10.28 -6.82
N LEU A 92 3.20 -10.64 -5.54
CA LEU A 92 4.11 -11.72 -5.10
C LEU A 92 3.50 -13.11 -5.24
N GLY A 93 2.19 -13.20 -5.49
CA GLY A 93 1.49 -14.48 -5.66
C GLY A 93 1.40 -15.30 -4.37
N ARG A 94 1.33 -14.65 -3.21
CA ARG A 94 1.24 -15.31 -1.91
C ARG A 94 0.52 -14.45 -0.88
N HIS A 95 -0.15 -15.09 0.08
CA HIS A 95 -0.89 -14.38 1.12
C HIS A 95 0.00 -13.91 2.27
N ARG A 96 1.15 -14.50 2.46
CA ARG A 96 2.11 -14.09 3.49
C ARG A 96 3.34 -13.50 2.81
N ILE A 97 3.50 -12.19 2.96
CA ILE A 97 4.49 -11.40 2.19
C ILE A 97 5.92 -11.86 2.50
N ASN A 98 6.24 -12.10 3.78
CA ASN A 98 7.58 -12.50 4.23
C ASN A 98 7.83 -14.02 4.23
N GLU A 99 6.99 -14.80 3.58
CA GLU A 99 7.11 -16.27 3.53
C GLU A 99 8.41 -16.74 2.88
N ASP A 100 9.03 -15.90 2.05
CA ASP A 100 10.34 -16.17 1.43
C ASP A 100 11.54 -15.98 2.36
N GLY A 101 11.29 -15.63 3.63
CA GLY A 101 12.36 -15.33 4.60
C GLY A 101 12.94 -13.92 4.47
N GLY A 102 12.39 -13.09 3.58
CA GLY A 102 12.78 -11.69 3.44
C GLY A 102 12.27 -10.81 4.57
N HIS A 103 12.77 -9.58 4.60
CA HIS A 103 12.33 -8.55 5.53
C HIS A 103 11.58 -7.47 4.76
N TYR A 104 10.31 -7.29 5.07
CA TYR A 104 9.40 -6.35 4.38
C TYR A 104 8.93 -5.25 5.30
N VAL A 105 8.98 -4.03 4.78
CA VAL A 105 8.64 -2.80 5.50
C VAL A 105 7.40 -2.17 4.90
N LEU A 106 6.48 -1.74 5.74
CA LEU A 106 5.33 -0.91 5.35
C LEU A 106 5.55 0.51 5.87
N ALA A 107 5.65 1.47 4.95
CA ALA A 107 5.64 2.89 5.30
C ALA A 107 4.22 3.43 5.13
N THR A 108 3.71 4.16 6.12
CA THR A 108 2.38 4.76 6.08
C THR A 108 2.44 6.25 6.42
N SER A 109 1.59 7.04 5.79
CA SER A 109 1.51 8.49 6.04
C SER A 109 0.89 8.84 7.40
N ALA A 110 0.20 7.88 8.04
CA ALA A 110 -0.43 8.04 9.33
C ALA A 110 -0.32 6.73 10.12
N GLN A 111 -0.47 6.80 11.42
CA GLN A 111 -0.49 5.60 12.25
C GLN A 111 -1.64 4.68 11.81
N PRO A 112 -1.38 3.38 11.59
CA PRO A 112 -2.43 2.45 11.19
C PRO A 112 -3.54 2.33 12.24
N CYS A 113 -4.78 2.29 11.78
CA CYS A 113 -5.92 1.97 12.65
C CYS A 113 -5.92 0.48 13.01
N CYS A 114 -6.84 0.06 13.88
CA CYS A 114 -6.91 -1.35 14.30
C CYS A 114 -7.12 -2.33 13.13
N GLN A 115 -7.89 -1.92 12.11
CA GLN A 115 -8.13 -2.72 10.91
C GLN A 115 -6.83 -2.95 10.13
N CYS A 116 -6.09 -1.89 9.86
CA CYS A 116 -4.84 -1.96 9.11
C CYS A 116 -3.71 -2.61 9.91
N TYR A 117 -3.66 -2.35 11.21
CA TYR A 117 -2.69 -3.00 12.09
C TYR A 117 -2.87 -4.51 12.10
N GLY A 118 -4.11 -4.99 12.26
CA GLY A 118 -4.40 -6.41 12.17
C GLY A 118 -4.03 -6.99 10.82
N ALA A 119 -4.31 -6.27 9.75
CA ALA A 119 -3.97 -6.68 8.39
C ALA A 119 -2.46 -6.83 8.18
N THR A 120 -1.64 -5.93 8.73
CA THR A 120 -0.17 -6.03 8.63
C THR A 120 0.37 -7.29 9.31
N VAL A 121 -0.20 -7.66 10.45
CA VAL A 121 0.17 -8.88 11.17
C VAL A 121 -0.12 -10.11 10.32
N TRP A 122 -1.33 -10.22 9.80
CA TRP A 122 -1.75 -11.37 9.00
C TRP A 122 -1.04 -11.43 7.64
N ALA A 123 -0.73 -10.29 7.05
CA ALA A 123 -0.02 -10.23 5.78
C ALA A 123 1.49 -10.56 5.88
N GLY A 124 2.04 -10.59 7.09
CA GLY A 124 3.46 -10.90 7.29
C GLY A 124 4.38 -9.73 6.92
N ILE A 125 4.09 -8.56 7.46
CA ILE A 125 4.99 -7.40 7.42
C ILE A 125 5.88 -7.46 8.66
N ASP A 126 7.18 -7.20 8.48
CA ASP A 126 8.18 -7.29 9.55
C ASP A 126 8.35 -5.96 10.30
N GLU A 127 8.15 -4.82 9.61
CA GLU A 127 8.41 -3.49 10.17
C GLU A 127 7.46 -2.44 9.59
#